data_893ba3636024ed131c11a4b72324b50f
#
_entry.id   893ba3636024ed131c11a4b72324b50f
#
_cell.length_a   1.000
_cell.length_b   1.000
_cell.length_c   1.000
_cell.angle_alpha   90.00
_cell.angle_beta   90.00
_cell.angle_gamma   90.00
#
_symmetry.space_group_name_H-M   'P 1'
#
loop_
_entity.id
_entity.type
_entity.pdbx_description
1 polymer ?
#
loop_
_entity_poly.entity_id
_entity_poly.type
_entity_poly.pdbx_seq_one_letter_code
_entity_poly.pdbx_strand_id
1 'polypeptide(L)'
;CLVLFAALFCGALYCSTNSNEKAVWYFSSNCEGKLNSLSHIPKNTLTGYDSLMIVAHPDDETIWGGSHLLNGNYVVVCITNGNNKTRRREFESVIKQTGSIGIMLTYPDKRLGKRDNWNSCKTEIEKDVAAILKMNDWQTIVTHNPEGEYGHIHHQMTSELTTTAVSDREQLDRLYYFGKYVKA
;
A
#
# COMPACT_ATOMS: atom_id res chain seq x y z
N CYS A 1 22.46 41.69 11.63
CA CYS A 1 21.79 40.86 12.69
C CYS A 1 20.36 40.46 12.33
N LEU A 2 19.62 41.30 11.56
CA LEU A 2 18.21 40.97 11.19
C LEU A 2 18.10 39.90 10.09
N VAL A 3 19.11 39.75 9.24
CA VAL A 3 19.08 38.79 8.11
C VAL A 3 19.31 37.32 8.57
N LEU A 4 20.05 37.11 9.67
CA LEU A 4 20.27 35.76 10.24
C LEU A 4 19.02 35.19 10.93
N PHE A 5 18.16 36.04 11.49
CA PHE A 5 16.90 35.58 12.13
C PHE A 5 15.83 35.15 11.12
N ALA A 6 15.77 35.81 9.95
CA ALA A 6 14.84 35.44 8.87
C ALA A 6 15.22 34.09 8.23
N ALA A 7 16.51 33.78 8.11
CA ALA A 7 16.98 32.52 7.55
C ALA A 7 16.72 31.33 8.47
N LEU A 8 16.83 31.51 9.79
CA LEU A 8 16.53 30.48 10.78
C LEU A 8 15.02 30.18 10.87
N PHE A 9 14.18 31.22 10.73
CA PHE A 9 12.72 31.04 10.75
C PHE A 9 12.22 30.38 9.46
N CYS A 10 12.79 30.72 8.30
CA CYS A 10 12.47 30.09 7.03
C CYS A 10 12.92 28.62 6.96
N GLY A 11 14.10 28.31 7.54
CA GLY A 11 14.61 26.95 7.62
C GLY A 11 13.79 26.05 8.53
N ALA A 12 13.32 26.56 9.67
CA ALA A 12 12.47 25.82 10.61
C ALA A 12 11.06 25.56 10.05
N LEU A 13 10.47 26.55 9.35
CA LEU A 13 9.18 26.38 8.64
C LEU A 13 9.31 25.41 7.46
N TYR A 14 10.39 25.46 6.72
CA TYR A 14 10.63 24.53 5.60
C TYR A 14 10.86 23.09 6.07
N CYS A 15 11.52 22.88 7.20
CA CYS A 15 11.72 21.56 7.81
C CYS A 15 10.42 21.00 8.37
N SER A 16 9.53 21.83 8.91
CA SER A 16 8.22 21.42 9.47
C SER A 16 7.20 21.09 8.39
N THR A 17 7.25 21.76 7.23
CA THR A 17 6.33 21.45 6.10
C THR A 17 6.79 20.26 5.27
N ASN A 18 8.08 19.93 5.22
CA ASN A 18 8.59 18.76 4.49
C ASN A 18 8.44 17.43 5.23
N SER A 19 8.24 17.41 6.53
CA SER A 19 7.99 16.17 7.26
C SER A 19 6.58 15.58 7.06
N ASN A 20 5.62 16.37 6.52
CA ASN A 20 4.26 15.95 6.24
C ASN A 20 3.95 15.71 4.75
N GLU A 21 4.91 15.90 3.83
CA GLU A 21 4.63 15.87 2.39
C GLU A 21 4.78 14.49 1.73
N LYS A 22 5.28 13.46 2.39
CA LYS A 22 5.44 12.14 1.80
C LYS A 22 4.65 11.07 2.54
N ALA A 23 3.34 11.18 2.53
CA ALA A 23 2.46 10.12 3.01
C ALA A 23 2.36 8.96 2.01
N VAL A 24 2.76 9.14 0.75
CA VAL A 24 2.65 8.10 -0.29
C VAL A 24 3.97 7.90 -1.05
N TRP A 25 4.37 6.64 -1.18
CA TRP A 25 5.55 6.18 -1.90
C TRP A 25 5.14 5.44 -3.17
N TYR A 26 5.80 5.76 -4.28
CA TYR A 26 5.52 5.16 -5.59
C TYR A 26 6.70 4.31 -6.03
N PHE A 27 6.43 3.05 -6.33
CA PHE A 27 7.45 2.13 -6.85
C PHE A 27 7.05 1.64 -8.24
N SER A 28 7.95 1.81 -9.18
CA SER A 28 7.80 1.22 -10.50
C SER A 28 8.06 -0.27 -10.38
N SER A 29 7.01 -1.05 -10.50
CA SER A 29 7.06 -2.51 -10.59
C SER A 29 6.86 -2.89 -12.05
N ASN A 30 7.69 -3.74 -12.58
CA ASN A 30 7.49 -4.31 -13.90
C ASN A 30 7.57 -5.83 -13.83
N CYS A 31 6.85 -6.48 -14.73
CA CYS A 31 6.84 -7.93 -14.85
C CYS A 31 8.18 -8.51 -15.34
N GLU A 32 9.23 -7.70 -15.43
CA GLU A 32 10.57 -8.06 -15.90
C GLU A 32 11.63 -8.13 -14.79
N GLY A 33 11.21 -8.11 -13.52
CA GLY A 33 12.09 -8.43 -12.39
C GLY A 33 13.03 -7.31 -11.93
N LYS A 34 12.77 -6.07 -12.29
CA LYS A 34 13.51 -4.92 -11.74
C LYS A 34 12.75 -4.30 -10.57
N LEU A 35 13.01 -4.80 -9.38
CA LEU A 35 12.68 -4.14 -8.13
C LEU A 35 13.38 -2.77 -8.08
N ASN A 36 12.61 -1.70 -8.19
CA ASN A 36 13.04 -0.44 -7.61
C ASN A 36 12.84 -0.59 -6.11
N SER A 37 13.93 -0.79 -5.41
CA SER A 37 13.96 -1.32 -4.07
C SER A 37 13.09 -0.51 -3.09
N LEU A 38 12.16 -1.16 -2.44
CA LEU A 38 11.47 -0.69 -1.22
C LEU A 38 12.45 -0.19 -0.14
N SER A 39 13.74 -0.48 -0.28
CA SER A 39 14.83 0.01 0.56
C SER A 39 14.98 1.55 0.58
N HIS A 40 14.31 2.27 -0.31
CA HIS A 40 14.28 3.74 -0.30
C HIS A 40 13.29 4.33 0.70
N ILE A 41 12.41 3.52 1.33
CA ILE A 41 11.59 4.00 2.44
C ILE A 41 12.49 4.07 3.68
N PRO A 42 12.71 5.25 4.26
CA PRO A 42 13.49 5.36 5.49
C PRO A 42 12.83 4.53 6.61
N LYS A 43 13.61 3.74 7.34
CA LYS A 43 13.08 2.88 8.41
C LYS A 43 12.27 3.63 9.47
N ASN A 44 12.65 4.87 9.76
CA ASN A 44 11.92 5.73 10.71
C ASN A 44 10.55 6.21 10.20
N THR A 45 10.27 6.10 8.90
CA THR A 45 8.96 6.47 8.32
C THR A 45 7.83 5.60 8.86
N LEU A 46 8.13 4.34 9.18
CA LEU A 46 7.13 3.37 9.66
C LEU A 46 7.01 3.35 11.20
N THR A 47 7.73 4.22 11.91
CA THR A 47 7.66 4.29 13.37
C THR A 47 6.24 4.69 13.82
N GLY A 48 5.61 3.85 14.64
CA GLY A 48 4.24 4.03 15.10
C GLY A 48 3.16 3.45 14.19
N TYR A 49 3.56 2.78 13.10
CA TYR A 49 2.65 2.05 12.21
C TYR A 49 2.92 0.55 12.36
N ASP A 50 1.99 -0.16 12.95
CA ASP A 50 2.09 -1.60 13.22
C ASP A 50 1.06 -2.44 12.45
N SER A 51 0.22 -1.77 11.66
CA SER A 51 -0.84 -2.40 10.89
C SER A 51 -0.60 -2.23 9.39
N LEU A 52 -0.78 -3.30 8.64
CA LEU A 52 -0.58 -3.37 7.19
C LEU A 52 -1.89 -3.70 6.49
N MET A 53 -2.22 -2.98 5.43
CA MET A 53 -3.34 -3.31 4.54
C MET A 53 -2.80 -3.47 3.11
N ILE A 54 -3.10 -4.59 2.46
CA ILE A 54 -2.69 -4.86 1.08
C ILE A 54 -3.93 -4.99 0.21
N VAL A 55 -4.08 -4.08 -0.76
CA VAL A 55 -5.22 -4.01 -1.67
C VAL A 55 -4.81 -4.07 -3.13
N ALA A 56 -5.72 -4.49 -3.98
CA ALA A 56 -5.48 -4.63 -5.41
C ALA A 56 -5.51 -3.30 -6.15
N HIS A 57 -6.52 -2.46 -5.89
CA HIS A 57 -6.77 -1.22 -6.63
C HIS A 57 -6.93 -0.02 -5.70
N PRO A 58 -6.68 1.21 -6.20
CA PRO A 58 -7.05 2.42 -5.47
C PRO A 58 -8.59 2.52 -5.40
N ASP A 59 -9.15 2.54 -4.24
CA ASP A 59 -10.53 2.55 -3.76
C ASP A 59 -10.86 1.36 -2.85
N ASP A 60 -10.24 0.22 -3.04
CA ASP A 60 -10.45 -0.98 -2.22
C ASP A 60 -10.19 -0.71 -0.73
N GLU A 61 -9.15 0.08 -0.42
CA GLU A 61 -8.80 0.46 0.96
C GLU A 61 -9.94 1.23 1.63
N THR A 62 -10.73 1.98 0.86
CA THR A 62 -11.87 2.75 1.34
C THR A 62 -13.13 1.91 1.40
N ILE A 63 -13.43 1.18 0.32
CA ILE A 63 -14.66 0.39 0.17
C ILE A 63 -14.70 -0.74 1.21
N TRP A 64 -13.61 -1.46 1.38
CA TRP A 64 -13.54 -2.65 2.22
C TRP A 64 -12.88 -2.39 3.57
N GLY A 65 -11.92 -1.48 3.63
CA GLY A 65 -11.08 -1.21 4.79
C GLY A 65 -11.27 0.14 5.46
N GLY A 66 -12.21 0.99 5.00
CA GLY A 66 -12.33 2.37 5.47
C GLY A 66 -12.48 2.53 6.98
N SER A 67 -13.26 1.65 7.64
CA SER A 67 -13.39 1.67 9.10
C SER A 67 -12.09 1.34 9.84
N HIS A 68 -11.25 0.48 9.26
CA HIS A 68 -9.93 0.17 9.80
C HIS A 68 -9.00 1.38 9.72
N LEU A 69 -8.99 2.06 8.57
CA LEU A 69 -8.13 3.22 8.35
C LEU A 69 -8.44 4.40 9.28
N LEU A 70 -9.70 4.56 9.69
CA LEU A 70 -10.12 5.61 10.62
C LEU A 70 -9.71 5.35 12.06
N ASN A 71 -9.42 4.11 12.42
CA ASN A 71 -9.19 3.68 13.80
C ASN A 71 -7.78 3.12 14.06
N GLY A 72 -6.91 3.10 13.06
CA GLY A 72 -5.60 2.47 13.19
C GLY A 72 -4.49 3.19 12.45
N ASN A 73 -3.25 2.86 12.81
CA ASN A 73 -2.03 3.37 12.16
C ASN A 73 -1.62 2.41 11.05
N TYR A 74 -2.23 2.57 9.88
CA TYR A 74 -2.03 1.66 8.75
C TYR A 74 -0.95 2.12 7.78
N VAL A 75 -0.14 1.17 7.34
CA VAL A 75 0.55 1.25 6.05
C VAL A 75 -0.34 0.56 5.01
N VAL A 76 -0.73 1.28 3.97
CA VAL A 76 -1.61 0.78 2.92
C VAL A 76 -0.82 0.55 1.65
N VAL A 77 -0.83 -0.66 1.14
CA VAL A 77 -0.16 -1.05 -0.10
C VAL A 77 -1.19 -1.30 -1.18
N CYS A 78 -1.14 -0.55 -2.26
CA CYS A 78 -1.96 -0.75 -3.45
C CYS A 78 -1.11 -1.36 -4.57
N ILE A 79 -1.50 -2.53 -5.09
CA ILE A 79 -0.69 -3.29 -6.05
C ILE A 79 -0.70 -2.65 -7.44
N THR A 80 -1.81 -2.06 -7.86
CA THR A 80 -1.96 -1.55 -9.23
C THR A 80 -2.01 -0.02 -9.32
N ASN A 81 -2.01 0.46 -10.57
CA ASN A 81 -2.35 1.83 -10.93
C ASN A 81 -1.40 2.95 -10.44
N GLY A 82 -0.27 2.64 -9.84
CA GLY A 82 0.71 3.64 -9.41
C GLY A 82 1.30 4.49 -10.55
N ASN A 83 1.10 4.12 -11.82
CA ASN A 83 1.44 4.90 -13.00
C ASN A 83 0.28 5.75 -13.55
N ASN A 84 -0.94 5.62 -13.00
CA ASN A 84 -2.12 6.38 -13.40
C ASN A 84 -2.29 7.62 -12.49
N LYS A 85 -2.09 8.82 -13.05
CA LYS A 85 -2.13 10.08 -12.28
C LYS A 85 -3.46 10.34 -11.56
N THR A 86 -4.59 9.92 -12.14
CA THR A 86 -5.91 10.10 -11.52
C THR A 86 -6.06 9.17 -10.33
N ARG A 87 -5.79 7.89 -10.52
CA ARG A 87 -5.87 6.88 -9.46
C ARG A 87 -4.90 7.15 -8.31
N ARG A 88 -3.70 7.68 -8.63
CA ARG A 88 -2.76 8.15 -7.60
C ARG A 88 -3.35 9.23 -6.71
N ARG A 89 -3.99 10.26 -7.29
CA ARG A 89 -4.60 11.36 -6.54
C ARG A 89 -5.74 10.88 -5.63
N GLU A 90 -6.54 9.93 -6.11
CA GLU A 90 -7.61 9.33 -5.32
C GLU A 90 -7.03 8.63 -4.08
N PHE A 91 -6.07 7.75 -4.29
CA PHE A 91 -5.37 7.06 -3.21
C PHE A 91 -4.66 8.01 -2.24
N GLU A 92 -3.90 8.99 -2.77
CA GLU A 92 -3.23 10.03 -1.95
C GLU A 92 -4.22 10.79 -1.06
N SER A 93 -5.41 11.09 -1.58
CA SER A 93 -6.45 11.80 -0.82
C SER A 93 -6.92 10.98 0.38
N VAL A 94 -7.15 9.69 0.20
CA VAL A 94 -7.56 8.78 1.28
C VAL A 94 -6.44 8.66 2.32
N ILE A 95 -5.22 8.39 1.88
CA ILE A 95 -4.05 8.25 2.77
C ILE A 95 -3.84 9.51 3.62
N LYS A 96 -3.95 10.68 3.01
CA LYS A 96 -3.84 11.96 3.72
C LYS A 96 -4.96 12.17 4.74
N GLN A 97 -6.21 11.83 4.39
CA GLN A 97 -7.36 12.00 5.27
C GLN A 97 -7.35 11.06 6.47
N THR A 98 -6.82 9.87 6.30
CA THR A 98 -6.75 8.84 7.35
C THR A 98 -5.47 8.90 8.19
N GLY A 99 -4.50 9.74 7.80
CA GLY A 99 -3.19 9.78 8.45
C GLY A 99 -2.36 8.51 8.26
N SER A 100 -2.71 7.69 7.27
CA SER A 100 -2.01 6.46 6.93
C SER A 100 -0.72 6.74 6.16
N ILE A 101 0.10 5.71 5.95
CA ILE A 101 1.20 5.72 4.98
C ILE A 101 0.79 4.89 3.76
N GLY A 102 1.01 5.42 2.57
CA GLY A 102 0.66 4.75 1.31
C GLY A 102 1.88 4.24 0.56
N ILE A 103 1.76 3.06 -0.03
CA ILE A 103 2.71 2.49 -1.00
C ILE A 103 1.91 2.10 -2.23
N MET A 104 2.25 2.63 -3.40
CA MET A 104 1.61 2.22 -4.66
C MET A 104 2.62 1.56 -5.58
N LEU A 105 2.26 0.38 -6.03
CA LEU A 105 2.96 -0.36 -7.07
C LEU A 105 2.32 -0.09 -8.44
N THR A 106 2.98 -0.49 -9.50
CA THR A 106 2.54 -0.19 -10.88
C THR A 106 2.18 -1.44 -11.68
N TYR A 107 1.83 -2.53 -11.02
CA TYR A 107 1.37 -3.73 -11.71
C TYR A 107 0.11 -3.44 -12.54
N PRO A 108 -0.07 -4.13 -13.66
CA PRO A 108 -1.15 -3.80 -14.58
C PRO A 108 -2.51 -4.17 -13.99
N ASP A 109 -3.48 -3.25 -14.01
CA ASP A 109 -4.90 -3.56 -13.82
C ASP A 109 -5.49 -4.13 -15.12
N LYS A 110 -5.19 -3.46 -16.24
CA LYS A 110 -5.67 -3.86 -17.57
C LYS A 110 -4.54 -3.87 -18.58
N ARG A 111 -4.58 -4.84 -19.50
CA ARG A 111 -3.72 -4.91 -20.67
C ARG A 111 -4.59 -4.99 -21.92
N LEU A 112 -4.38 -4.09 -22.89
CA LEU A 112 -5.19 -4.00 -24.11
C LEU A 112 -6.71 -3.93 -23.84
N GLY A 113 -7.10 -3.16 -22.83
CA GLY A 113 -8.51 -2.97 -22.45
C GLY A 113 -9.16 -4.12 -21.69
N LYS A 114 -8.50 -5.26 -21.55
CA LYS A 114 -8.96 -6.41 -20.77
C LYS A 114 -8.26 -6.46 -19.41
N ARG A 115 -8.94 -6.98 -18.39
CA ARG A 115 -8.33 -7.22 -17.09
C ARG A 115 -7.12 -8.13 -17.23
N ASP A 116 -6.00 -7.72 -16.65
CA ASP A 116 -4.80 -8.56 -16.60
C ASP A 116 -5.01 -9.73 -15.63
N ASN A 117 -4.45 -10.88 -15.92
CA ASN A 117 -4.53 -12.05 -15.04
C ASN A 117 -3.25 -12.25 -14.20
N TRP A 118 -2.32 -11.31 -14.26
CA TRP A 118 -1.03 -11.31 -13.58
C TRP A 118 -0.14 -12.54 -13.79
N ASN A 119 -0.48 -13.44 -14.71
CA ASN A 119 0.34 -14.65 -14.95
C ASN A 119 1.81 -14.34 -15.24
N SER A 120 2.08 -13.22 -15.92
CA SER A 120 3.44 -12.77 -16.24
C SER A 120 4.11 -12.00 -15.10
N CYS A 121 3.37 -11.61 -14.07
CA CYS A 121 3.84 -10.76 -12.97
C CYS A 121 3.77 -11.43 -11.60
N LYS A 122 3.14 -12.60 -11.50
CA LYS A 122 2.84 -13.25 -10.22
C LYS A 122 4.06 -13.36 -9.33
N THR A 123 5.15 -13.89 -9.85
CA THR A 123 6.40 -14.04 -9.10
C THR A 123 6.98 -12.71 -8.60
N GLU A 124 6.84 -11.65 -9.38
CA GLU A 124 7.36 -10.34 -8.97
C GLU A 124 6.47 -9.71 -7.90
N ILE A 125 5.14 -9.87 -8.00
CA ILE A 125 4.21 -9.43 -6.95
C ILE A 125 4.49 -10.21 -5.65
N GLU A 126 4.72 -11.52 -5.72
CA GLU A 126 5.11 -12.34 -4.56
C GLU A 126 6.35 -11.78 -3.85
N LYS A 127 7.40 -11.46 -4.62
CA LYS A 127 8.63 -10.89 -4.07
C LYS A 127 8.39 -9.52 -3.42
N ASP A 128 7.59 -8.67 -4.05
CA ASP A 128 7.28 -7.34 -3.52
C ASP A 128 6.45 -7.44 -2.23
N VAL A 129 5.44 -8.30 -2.19
CA VAL A 129 4.64 -8.55 -0.98
C VAL A 129 5.51 -9.11 0.15
N ALA A 130 6.37 -10.09 -0.16
CA ALA A 130 7.31 -10.64 0.82
C ALA A 130 8.32 -9.60 1.34
N ALA A 131 8.76 -8.67 0.48
CA ALA A 131 9.63 -7.57 0.88
C ALA A 131 8.91 -6.56 1.80
N ILE A 132 7.65 -6.22 1.49
CA ILE A 132 6.81 -5.35 2.30
C ILE A 132 6.57 -5.94 3.69
N LEU A 133 6.28 -7.23 3.77
CA LEU A 133 6.11 -7.94 5.05
C LEU A 133 7.38 -7.91 5.91
N LYS A 134 8.55 -7.80 5.31
CA LYS A 134 9.84 -7.70 6.02
C LYS A 134 10.17 -6.30 6.52
N MET A 135 9.41 -5.28 6.13
CA MET A 135 9.72 -3.88 6.48
C MET A 135 9.46 -3.57 7.94
N ASN A 136 8.56 -4.30 8.57
CA ASN A 136 8.19 -4.10 9.98
C ASN A 136 7.72 -5.41 10.63
N ASP A 137 7.57 -5.39 11.97
CA ASP A 137 6.86 -6.44 12.73
C ASP A 137 5.37 -6.09 12.80
N TRP A 138 4.63 -6.46 11.77
CA TRP A 138 3.21 -6.16 11.65
C TRP A 138 2.39 -6.93 12.68
N GLN A 139 1.61 -6.22 13.49
CA GLN A 139 0.69 -6.81 14.47
C GLN A 139 -0.67 -7.17 13.84
N THR A 140 -1.06 -6.43 12.81
CA THR A 140 -2.28 -6.66 12.05
C THR A 140 -1.97 -6.59 10.56
N ILE A 141 -2.39 -7.59 9.81
CA ILE A 141 -2.27 -7.64 8.36
C ILE A 141 -3.68 -7.85 7.79
N VAL A 142 -4.15 -6.94 6.95
CA VAL A 142 -5.48 -7.00 6.35
C VAL A 142 -5.36 -7.07 4.83
N THR A 143 -6.13 -7.94 4.20
CA THR A 143 -6.15 -8.06 2.75
C THR A 143 -7.53 -8.51 2.24
N HIS A 144 -7.64 -8.68 0.94
CA HIS A 144 -8.84 -9.15 0.27
C HIS A 144 -9.30 -10.54 0.74
N ASN A 145 -10.60 -10.79 0.62
CA ASN A 145 -11.20 -12.10 0.86
C ASN A 145 -10.69 -13.12 -0.19
N PRO A 146 -10.44 -14.38 0.18
CA PRO A 146 -10.04 -15.43 -0.76
C PRO A 146 -11.01 -15.65 -1.93
N GLU A 147 -12.30 -15.32 -1.75
CA GLU A 147 -13.30 -15.37 -2.83
C GLU A 147 -13.37 -14.05 -3.63
N GLY A 148 -12.59 -13.02 -3.26
CA GLY A 148 -12.50 -11.73 -3.93
C GLY A 148 -13.73 -10.85 -3.74
N GLU A 149 -14.32 -10.81 -2.54
CA GLU A 149 -15.52 -10.10 -2.12
C GLU A 149 -16.74 -10.39 -3.02
N TYR A 150 -16.65 -10.09 -4.29
CA TYR A 150 -17.67 -10.35 -5.32
C TYR A 150 -17.13 -11.17 -6.52
N GLY A 151 -16.03 -11.90 -6.32
CA GLY A 151 -15.41 -12.73 -7.36
C GLY A 151 -14.39 -12.02 -8.24
N HIS A 152 -13.84 -10.87 -7.78
CA HIS A 152 -12.86 -10.13 -8.55
C HIS A 152 -11.50 -10.83 -8.55
N ILE A 153 -10.97 -11.15 -9.75
CA ILE A 153 -9.75 -11.94 -9.89
C ILE A 153 -8.53 -11.33 -9.19
N HIS A 154 -8.31 -10.01 -9.27
CA HIS A 154 -7.18 -9.38 -8.61
C HIS A 154 -7.31 -9.40 -7.09
N HIS A 155 -8.54 -9.35 -6.55
CA HIS A 155 -8.75 -9.49 -5.09
C HIS A 155 -8.39 -10.91 -4.65
N GLN A 156 -8.85 -11.93 -5.37
CA GLN A 156 -8.49 -13.33 -5.10
C GLN A 156 -6.99 -13.54 -5.15
N MET A 157 -6.32 -13.01 -6.18
CA MET A 157 -4.87 -13.12 -6.34
C MET A 157 -4.12 -12.35 -5.23
N THR A 158 -4.56 -11.15 -4.88
CA THR A 158 -3.96 -10.38 -3.78
C THR A 158 -4.10 -11.12 -2.45
N SER A 159 -5.26 -11.73 -2.21
CA SER A 159 -5.50 -12.58 -1.05
C SER A 159 -4.56 -13.79 -1.03
N GLU A 160 -4.47 -14.53 -2.14
CA GLU A 160 -3.59 -15.70 -2.27
C GLU A 160 -2.13 -15.34 -2.01
N LEU A 161 -1.62 -14.32 -2.68
CA LEU A 161 -0.23 -13.87 -2.59
C LEU A 161 0.12 -13.39 -1.17
N THR A 162 -0.77 -12.62 -0.56
CA THR A 162 -0.58 -12.13 0.82
C THR A 162 -0.62 -13.29 1.81
N THR A 163 -1.59 -14.19 1.69
CA THR A 163 -1.73 -15.36 2.57
C THR A 163 -0.50 -16.25 2.52
N THR A 164 -0.01 -16.56 1.32
CA THR A 164 1.21 -17.35 1.14
C THR A 164 2.41 -16.68 1.81
N ALA A 165 2.63 -15.42 1.54
CA ALA A 165 3.77 -14.69 2.10
C ALA A 165 3.70 -14.52 3.63
N VAL A 166 2.50 -14.41 4.21
CA VAL A 166 2.29 -14.38 5.67
C VAL A 166 2.48 -15.76 6.28
N SER A 167 2.02 -16.82 5.60
CA SER A 167 2.21 -18.22 6.04
C SER A 167 3.70 -18.58 6.09
N ASP A 168 4.48 -18.19 5.09
CA ASP A 168 5.93 -18.40 5.04
C ASP A 168 6.69 -17.72 6.20
N ARG A 169 6.04 -16.80 6.89
CA ARG A 169 6.55 -16.09 8.07
C ARG A 169 5.97 -16.57 9.38
N GLU A 170 5.11 -17.59 9.35
CA GLU A 170 4.41 -18.12 10.53
C GLU A 170 3.59 -17.07 11.29
N GLN A 171 2.94 -16.14 10.55
CA GLN A 171 2.19 -15.00 11.08
C GLN A 171 0.69 -15.02 10.71
N LEU A 172 0.13 -16.20 10.42
CA LEU A 172 -1.29 -16.34 10.04
C LEU A 172 -2.27 -15.89 11.13
N ASP A 173 -1.89 -15.92 12.38
CA ASP A 173 -2.66 -15.39 13.51
C ASP A 173 -2.86 -13.88 13.47
N ARG A 174 -2.07 -13.16 12.66
CA ARG A 174 -2.15 -11.71 12.45
C ARG A 174 -2.85 -11.32 11.14
N LEU A 175 -3.29 -12.30 10.34
CA LEU A 175 -3.90 -12.08 9.03
C LEU A 175 -5.43 -12.04 9.14
N TYR A 176 -6.01 -11.00 8.58
CA TYR A 176 -7.44 -10.76 8.49
C TYR A 176 -7.87 -10.52 7.05
N TYR A 177 -9.08 -10.93 6.71
CA TYR A 177 -9.66 -10.75 5.39
C TYR A 177 -10.85 -9.79 5.43
N PHE A 178 -11.02 -9.01 4.36
CA PHE A 178 -12.24 -8.22 4.17
C PHE A 178 -13.48 -9.11 4.13
N GLY A 179 -14.62 -8.51 4.49
CA GLY A 179 -15.90 -9.21 4.44
C GLY A 179 -16.32 -9.55 3.01
N LYS A 180 -17.12 -10.60 2.87
CA LYS A 180 -17.72 -10.98 1.60
C LYS A 180 -18.87 -10.05 1.26
N TYR A 181 -18.95 -9.57 0.00
CA TYR A 181 -20.12 -8.86 -0.48
C TYR A 181 -21.33 -9.85 -0.62
N VAL A 182 -22.40 -9.53 0.06
CA VAL A 182 -23.66 -10.27 -0.05
C VAL A 182 -24.71 -9.32 -0.64
N LYS A 183 -25.21 -9.65 -1.83
CA LYS A 183 -26.30 -8.90 -2.44
C LYS A 183 -27.59 -9.12 -1.62
N ALA A 184 -28.24 -8.02 -1.26
CA ALA A 184 -29.55 -8.07 -0.61
C ALA A 184 -30.64 -8.63 -1.53
#